data_0e01001cea1f3a52834083349f716b0b
#
_entry.id   0e01001cea1f3a52834083349f716b0b
#
_cell.length_a   1.000
_cell.length_b   1.000
_cell.length_c   1.000
_cell.angle_alpha   90.00
_cell.angle_beta   90.00
_cell.angle_gamma   90.00
#
_symmetry.space_group_name_H-M   'P 1'
#
loop_
_entity.id
_entity.type
_entity.pdbx_description
1 polymer ?
#
loop_
_entity_poly.entity_id
_entity_poly.type
_entity_poly.pdbx_seq_one_letter_code
_entity_poly.pdbx_strand_id
1 'polypeptide(L)'
;MYCPRLIVPLTSSKVLPFGNAQINLAFRSLIRTFELKLESRLHLGKTQIYLVFLSVCTTFANRMNTIFIVLPILVLLMFDLGLTLRPADFRLVVERPRAILVGLAGQILLLPLIGLAIGYGFQLEAVFFLGVMLIACSPGGSSSNVFSMLAGGDVALSVSLTMLSSIITLFTGPLVMSYATGLVGENQSITLPVGNLLVQNIVLMLVPIVIGLLLALWREQLARKMHGVLKQLAFPALVLLASIFFIQNRETIVREFPQLGLAMTVLILLAMGGGVALSWMMRLSGREQRTIIIEIGMQNAAQAIYIASSPFVFANDVMAIPAIVYALMMNIILLAYVGIVKTVRPE
;
A
#
# COMPACT_ATOMS: atom_id res chain seq x y z
N MET A 1 28.01 34.89 -37.46
CA MET A 1 28.87 34.31 -36.41
C MET A 1 28.26 32.96 -36.00
N TYR A 2 28.92 31.90 -36.45
CA TYR A 2 28.51 30.51 -36.28
C TYR A 2 28.83 30.00 -34.90
N CYS A 3 27.86 29.31 -34.24
CA CYS A 3 28.11 28.50 -33.04
C CYS A 3 27.94 27.01 -33.39
N PRO A 4 28.95 26.15 -33.20
CA PRO A 4 28.87 24.74 -33.62
C PRO A 4 28.15 23.90 -32.56
N ARG A 5 27.23 23.06 -33.05
CA ARG A 5 26.59 21.96 -32.29
C ARG A 5 27.63 20.89 -31.95
N LEU A 6 27.81 20.59 -30.69
CA LEU A 6 28.51 19.39 -30.24
C LEU A 6 27.50 18.24 -30.18
N ILE A 7 27.63 17.33 -31.15
CA ILE A 7 26.97 16.03 -31.15
C ILE A 7 27.93 15.09 -30.40
N VAL A 8 27.49 14.54 -29.28
CA VAL A 8 28.16 13.46 -28.56
C VAL A 8 27.44 12.16 -28.87
N PRO A 9 28.09 11.12 -29.35
CA PRO A 9 27.46 9.85 -29.68
C PRO A 9 27.18 9.04 -28.42
N LEU A 10 25.93 8.55 -28.30
CA LEU A 10 25.49 7.53 -27.33
C LEU A 10 26.00 6.16 -27.79
N THR A 11 27.09 5.68 -27.24
CA THR A 11 27.42 4.26 -27.26
C THR A 11 28.07 3.85 -25.94
N SER A 12 27.64 2.71 -25.44
CA SER A 12 28.23 1.90 -24.38
C SER A 12 27.58 2.00 -22.98
N SER A 13 26.72 1.04 -22.74
CA SER A 13 26.28 0.56 -21.44
C SER A 13 27.48 0.14 -20.57
N LYS A 14 27.82 0.95 -19.55
CA LYS A 14 28.54 0.48 -18.37
C LYS A 14 27.77 0.96 -17.13
N VAL A 15 27.13 0.02 -16.48
CA VAL A 15 26.58 0.17 -15.13
C VAL A 15 27.78 0.41 -14.21
N LEU A 16 27.96 1.64 -13.76
CA LEU A 16 28.95 1.99 -12.75
C LEU A 16 28.28 1.86 -11.36
N PRO A 17 28.94 1.23 -10.38
CA PRO A 17 28.44 1.21 -9.01
C PRO A 17 28.52 2.62 -8.43
N PHE A 18 27.38 3.21 -8.11
CA PHE A 18 27.32 4.51 -7.44
C PHE A 18 27.89 4.37 -6.02
N GLY A 19 29.08 4.89 -5.82
CA GLY A 19 29.71 4.97 -4.52
C GLY A 19 28.98 5.96 -3.60
N ASN A 20 28.96 5.67 -2.29
CA ASN A 20 28.33 6.47 -1.22
C ASN A 20 28.71 7.97 -1.22
N ALA A 21 29.81 8.37 -1.87
CA ALA A 21 30.26 9.75 -1.99
C ALA A 21 29.39 10.61 -2.93
N GLN A 22 28.87 10.06 -4.02
CA GLN A 22 28.04 10.81 -4.97
C GLN A 22 26.62 11.03 -4.41
N ILE A 23 26.09 10.08 -3.67
CA ILE A 23 24.78 10.21 -2.98
C ILE A 23 24.88 11.29 -1.90
N ASN A 24 25.97 11.32 -1.12
CA ASN A 24 26.21 12.35 -0.11
C ASN A 24 26.41 13.75 -0.71
N LEU A 25 27.07 13.87 -1.85
CA LEU A 25 27.25 15.15 -2.56
C LEU A 25 25.92 15.67 -3.13
N ALA A 26 25.10 14.81 -3.72
CA ALA A 26 23.79 15.17 -4.23
C ALA A 26 22.84 15.56 -3.09
N PHE A 27 22.87 14.87 -1.96
CA PHE A 27 22.07 15.18 -0.78
C PHE A 27 22.49 16.50 -0.12
N ARG A 28 23.81 16.76 0.03
CA ARG A 28 24.34 18.03 0.54
C ARG A 28 24.07 19.21 -0.40
N SER A 29 24.15 19.00 -1.71
CA SER A 29 23.80 19.99 -2.72
C SER A 29 22.31 20.32 -2.68
N LEU A 30 21.44 19.32 -2.46
CA LEU A 30 20.01 19.49 -2.35
C LEU A 30 19.63 20.26 -1.08
N ILE A 31 20.22 19.90 0.07
CA ILE A 31 20.02 20.60 1.35
C ILE A 31 20.49 22.06 1.23
N ARG A 32 21.65 22.30 0.65
CA ARG A 32 22.21 23.66 0.48
C ARG A 32 21.36 24.50 -0.48
N THR A 33 20.84 23.91 -1.54
CA THR A 33 19.92 24.60 -2.46
C THR A 33 18.57 24.88 -1.79
N PHE A 34 18.13 24.00 -0.90
CA PHE A 34 16.92 24.16 -0.11
C PHE A 34 17.10 25.26 0.94
N GLU A 35 18.22 25.28 1.67
CA GLU A 35 18.58 26.33 2.66
C GLU A 35 18.68 27.69 1.99
N LEU A 36 19.42 27.82 0.87
CA LEU A 36 19.57 29.08 0.13
C LEU A 36 18.25 29.61 -0.45
N LYS A 37 17.34 28.74 -0.87
CA LYS A 37 15.99 29.12 -1.30
C LYS A 37 15.07 29.46 -0.12
N LEU A 38 15.25 28.84 1.04
CA LEU A 38 14.49 29.14 2.25
C LEU A 38 14.91 30.49 2.85
N GLU A 39 16.21 30.76 2.95
CA GLU A 39 16.74 32.03 3.49
C GLU A 39 16.36 33.25 2.63
N SER A 40 16.28 33.07 1.30
CA SER A 40 15.89 34.17 0.38
C SER A 40 14.37 34.44 0.35
N ARG A 41 13.53 33.66 1.04
CA ARG A 41 12.07 33.71 0.91
C ARG A 41 11.28 33.56 2.22
N LEU A 42 11.78 34.10 3.33
CA LEU A 42 11.13 34.09 4.65
C LEU A 42 9.74 34.76 4.73
N HIS A 43 9.11 35.10 3.60
CA HIS A 43 7.75 35.62 3.50
C HIS A 43 6.80 34.71 2.69
N LEU A 44 7.10 33.41 2.56
CA LEU A 44 6.26 32.48 1.82
C LEU A 44 5.05 32.04 2.66
N GLY A 45 3.85 32.39 2.22
CA GLY A 45 2.61 31.86 2.79
C GLY A 45 2.55 30.32 2.66
N LYS A 46 1.74 29.66 3.52
CA LYS A 46 1.59 28.20 3.59
C LYS A 46 1.48 27.52 2.20
N THR A 47 0.80 28.16 1.25
CA THR A 47 0.61 27.68 -0.13
C THR A 47 1.91 27.59 -0.92
N GLN A 48 2.86 28.48 -0.69
CA GLN A 48 4.15 28.48 -1.39
C GLN A 48 5.10 27.44 -0.83
N ILE A 49 5.01 27.12 0.46
CA ILE A 49 5.76 26.02 1.09
C ILE A 49 5.28 24.69 0.47
N TYR A 50 3.97 24.51 0.26
CA TYR A 50 3.43 23.34 -0.42
C TYR A 50 3.91 23.23 -1.88
N LEU A 51 3.97 24.34 -2.61
CA LEU A 51 4.45 24.35 -4.00
C LEU A 51 5.94 24.04 -4.12
N VAL A 52 6.76 24.54 -3.19
CA VAL A 52 8.20 24.21 -3.12
C VAL A 52 8.39 22.74 -2.74
N PHE A 53 7.64 22.23 -1.76
CA PHE A 53 7.67 20.82 -1.38
C PHE A 53 7.26 19.93 -2.56
N LEU A 54 6.18 20.28 -3.26
CA LEU A 54 5.74 19.57 -4.46
C LEU A 54 6.79 19.61 -5.57
N SER A 55 7.42 20.74 -5.83
CA SER A 55 8.49 20.91 -6.83
C SER A 55 9.75 20.11 -6.48
N VAL A 56 10.12 20.03 -5.21
CA VAL A 56 11.22 19.18 -4.75
C VAL A 56 10.86 17.71 -4.89
N CYS A 57 9.64 17.32 -4.50
CA CYS A 57 9.16 15.95 -4.65
C CYS A 57 9.10 15.52 -6.14
N THR A 58 8.64 16.39 -7.04
CA THR A 58 8.59 16.08 -8.49
C THR A 58 9.97 15.95 -9.11
N THR A 59 10.91 16.83 -8.73
CA THR A 59 12.30 16.75 -9.23
C THR A 59 13.01 15.50 -8.71
N PHE A 60 12.73 15.13 -7.45
CA PHE A 60 13.26 13.91 -6.82
C PHE A 60 12.65 12.64 -7.45
N ALA A 61 11.34 12.65 -7.67
CA ALA A 61 10.61 11.55 -8.29
C ALA A 61 11.08 11.25 -9.72
N ASN A 62 11.35 12.29 -10.51
CA ASN A 62 11.81 12.12 -11.89
C ASN A 62 13.29 11.67 -12.02
N ARG A 63 14.09 11.77 -10.96
CA ARG A 63 15.52 11.40 -10.98
C ARG A 63 15.84 10.10 -10.24
N MET A 64 14.95 9.63 -9.35
CA MET A 64 15.18 8.41 -8.58
C MET A 64 14.29 7.29 -9.07
N ASN A 65 14.84 6.09 -9.14
CA ASN A 65 14.04 4.90 -9.35
C ASN A 65 13.07 4.76 -8.16
N THR A 66 11.78 4.76 -8.44
CA THR A 66 10.66 4.79 -7.47
C THR A 66 10.81 3.75 -6.36
N ILE A 67 11.47 2.63 -6.68
CA ILE A 67 11.68 1.53 -5.75
C ILE A 67 12.49 1.95 -4.50
N PHE A 68 13.45 2.88 -4.65
CA PHE A 68 14.26 3.36 -3.52
C PHE A 68 13.46 4.21 -2.52
N ILE A 69 12.26 4.65 -2.90
CA ILE A 69 11.34 5.40 -2.03
C ILE A 69 10.28 4.44 -1.46
N VAL A 70 9.73 3.59 -2.31
CA VAL A 70 8.66 2.65 -1.92
C VAL A 70 9.16 1.63 -0.90
N LEU A 71 10.34 1.07 -1.13
CA LEU A 71 10.91 -0.01 -0.31
C LEU A 71 11.12 0.42 1.16
N PRO A 72 11.79 1.54 1.47
CA PRO A 72 11.92 1.99 2.85
C PRO A 72 10.57 2.28 3.53
N ILE A 73 9.62 2.88 2.79
CA ILE A 73 8.29 3.17 3.32
C ILE A 73 7.58 1.87 3.69
N LEU A 74 7.58 0.87 2.79
CA LEU A 74 6.97 -0.42 3.05
C LEU A 74 7.59 -1.12 4.26
N VAL A 75 8.94 -1.20 4.32
CA VAL A 75 9.66 -1.81 5.44
C VAL A 75 9.34 -1.12 6.76
N LEU A 76 9.29 0.21 6.79
CA LEU A 76 8.94 0.97 7.99
C LEU A 76 7.49 0.74 8.43
N LEU A 77 6.55 0.66 7.49
CA LEU A 77 5.15 0.35 7.79
C LEU A 77 4.99 -1.07 8.35
N MET A 78 5.71 -2.04 7.79
CA MET A 78 5.67 -3.42 8.28
C MET A 78 6.36 -3.54 9.66
N PHE A 79 7.46 -2.83 9.87
CA PHE A 79 8.11 -2.75 11.17
C PHE A 79 7.20 -2.10 12.22
N ASP A 80 6.51 -1.01 11.86
CA ASP A 80 5.55 -0.35 12.74
C ASP A 80 4.38 -1.27 13.12
N LEU A 81 3.86 -2.05 12.16
CA LEU A 81 2.89 -3.09 12.46
C LEU A 81 3.43 -4.07 13.51
N GLY A 82 4.68 -4.53 13.35
CA GLY A 82 5.34 -5.41 14.32
C GLY A 82 5.45 -4.80 15.72
N LEU A 83 5.73 -3.47 15.83
CA LEU A 83 5.80 -2.77 17.11
C LEU A 83 4.45 -2.71 17.85
N THR A 84 3.34 -2.81 17.14
CA THR A 84 1.98 -2.77 17.73
C THR A 84 1.51 -4.12 18.22
N LEU A 85 2.10 -5.22 17.75
CA LEU A 85 1.69 -6.59 18.09
C LEU A 85 1.94 -6.92 19.54
N ARG A 86 0.96 -7.60 20.15
CA ARG A 86 1.02 -8.10 21.53
C ARG A 86 0.68 -9.59 21.59
N PRO A 87 1.21 -10.35 22.53
CA PRO A 87 0.83 -11.75 22.73
C PRO A 87 -0.69 -11.94 22.90
N ALA A 88 -1.37 -10.95 23.48
CA ALA A 88 -2.83 -10.94 23.63
C ALA A 88 -3.59 -10.98 22.29
N ASP A 89 -3.02 -10.42 21.21
CA ASP A 89 -3.65 -10.41 19.91
C ASP A 89 -3.74 -11.83 19.31
N PHE A 90 -2.74 -12.67 19.61
CA PHE A 90 -2.77 -14.09 19.24
C PHE A 90 -3.81 -14.89 20.04
N ARG A 91 -4.07 -14.50 21.29
CA ARG A 91 -5.09 -15.14 22.13
C ARG A 91 -6.50 -14.89 21.59
N LEU A 92 -6.74 -13.74 20.97
CA LEU A 92 -8.01 -13.38 20.31
C LEU A 92 -8.43 -14.41 19.25
N VAL A 93 -7.46 -15.05 18.58
CA VAL A 93 -7.73 -16.11 17.60
C VAL A 93 -8.48 -17.27 18.21
N VAL A 94 -8.13 -17.63 19.45
CA VAL A 94 -8.77 -18.74 20.20
C VAL A 94 -10.04 -18.26 20.89
N GLU A 95 -10.09 -17.04 21.41
CA GLU A 95 -11.23 -16.50 22.14
C GLU A 95 -12.40 -16.10 21.24
N ARG A 96 -12.10 -15.63 20.01
CA ARG A 96 -13.13 -15.14 19.06
C ARG A 96 -12.96 -15.75 17.65
N PRO A 97 -12.97 -17.09 17.53
CA PRO A 97 -12.66 -17.78 16.28
C PRO A 97 -13.62 -17.40 15.14
N ARG A 98 -14.91 -17.14 15.44
CA ARG A 98 -15.91 -16.76 14.43
C ARG A 98 -15.56 -15.44 13.75
N ALA A 99 -15.20 -14.41 14.51
CA ALA A 99 -14.87 -13.10 13.98
C ALA A 99 -13.57 -13.15 13.16
N ILE A 100 -12.55 -13.86 13.65
CA ILE A 100 -11.27 -14.09 12.94
C ILE A 100 -11.52 -14.84 11.62
N LEU A 101 -12.27 -15.95 11.65
CA LEU A 101 -12.54 -16.74 10.45
C LEU A 101 -13.31 -15.93 9.40
N VAL A 102 -14.30 -15.13 9.81
CA VAL A 102 -15.07 -14.27 8.91
C VAL A 102 -14.18 -13.21 8.27
N GLY A 103 -13.35 -12.52 9.07
CA GLY A 103 -12.44 -11.50 8.55
C GLY A 103 -11.44 -12.09 7.58
N LEU A 104 -10.79 -13.22 7.94
CA LEU A 104 -9.83 -13.90 7.07
C LEU A 104 -10.48 -14.46 5.80
N ALA A 105 -11.66 -15.08 5.91
CA ALA A 105 -12.39 -15.57 4.73
C ALA A 105 -12.76 -14.43 3.78
N GLY A 106 -13.14 -13.27 4.33
CA GLY A 106 -13.40 -12.07 3.54
C GLY A 106 -12.16 -11.55 2.79
N GLN A 107 -11.02 -11.51 3.46
CA GLN A 107 -9.78 -11.00 2.86
C GLN A 107 -9.11 -12.01 1.90
N ILE A 108 -9.07 -13.29 2.28
CA ILE A 108 -8.24 -14.29 1.57
C ILE A 108 -9.03 -15.01 0.48
N LEU A 109 -10.34 -15.17 0.63
CA LEU A 109 -11.19 -15.87 -0.33
C LEU A 109 -12.12 -14.94 -1.08
N LEU A 110 -12.94 -14.18 -0.36
CA LEU A 110 -13.99 -13.37 -0.98
C LEU A 110 -13.39 -12.25 -1.83
N LEU A 111 -12.38 -11.55 -1.35
CA LEU A 111 -11.80 -10.40 -2.05
C LEU A 111 -11.12 -10.81 -3.37
N PRO A 112 -10.27 -11.86 -3.44
CA PRO A 112 -9.76 -12.35 -4.71
C PRO A 112 -10.86 -12.82 -5.68
N LEU A 113 -11.92 -13.44 -5.20
CA LEU A 113 -13.06 -13.84 -6.05
C LEU A 113 -13.79 -12.63 -6.63
N ILE A 114 -14.00 -11.58 -5.82
CA ILE A 114 -14.56 -10.31 -6.30
C ILE A 114 -13.60 -9.67 -7.30
N GLY A 115 -12.28 -9.69 -7.03
CA GLY A 115 -11.25 -9.20 -7.94
C GLY A 115 -11.30 -9.87 -9.33
N LEU A 116 -11.43 -11.20 -9.35
CA LEU A 116 -11.65 -11.96 -10.59
C LEU A 116 -12.92 -11.50 -11.30
N ALA A 117 -14.05 -11.43 -10.58
CA ALA A 117 -15.34 -11.03 -11.15
C ALA A 117 -15.28 -9.60 -11.72
N ILE A 118 -14.62 -8.67 -11.06
CA ILE A 118 -14.39 -7.29 -11.54
C ILE A 118 -13.52 -7.30 -12.79
N GLY A 119 -12.41 -8.02 -12.78
CA GLY A 119 -11.51 -8.11 -13.92
C GLY A 119 -12.20 -8.55 -15.20
N TYR A 120 -13.01 -9.60 -15.10
CA TYR A 120 -13.80 -10.11 -16.24
C TYR A 120 -15.02 -9.21 -16.55
N GLY A 121 -15.75 -8.76 -15.55
CA GLY A 121 -16.96 -7.95 -15.74
C GLY A 121 -16.68 -6.59 -16.39
N PHE A 122 -15.54 -5.97 -16.07
CA PHE A 122 -15.09 -4.74 -16.68
C PHE A 122 -14.23 -4.94 -17.91
N GLN A 123 -13.96 -6.20 -18.31
CA GLN A 123 -13.09 -6.54 -19.44
C GLN A 123 -11.74 -5.82 -19.39
N LEU A 124 -11.13 -5.83 -18.21
CA LEU A 124 -9.88 -5.10 -17.97
C LEU A 124 -8.75 -5.69 -18.83
N GLU A 125 -7.89 -4.83 -19.36
CA GLU A 125 -6.64 -5.25 -19.97
C GLU A 125 -5.82 -6.09 -18.98
N ALA A 126 -5.04 -7.04 -19.49
CA ALA A 126 -4.29 -7.99 -18.69
C ALA A 126 -3.43 -7.34 -17.59
N VAL A 127 -2.78 -6.21 -17.89
CA VAL A 127 -1.95 -5.49 -16.93
C VAL A 127 -2.78 -4.92 -15.78
N PHE A 128 -3.96 -4.38 -16.07
CA PHE A 128 -4.87 -3.84 -15.05
C PHE A 128 -5.58 -4.96 -14.29
N PHE A 129 -5.96 -6.05 -14.98
CA PHE A 129 -6.51 -7.25 -14.34
C PHE A 129 -5.55 -7.80 -13.28
N LEU A 130 -4.26 -7.96 -13.62
CA LEU A 130 -3.25 -8.43 -12.67
C LEU A 130 -3.03 -7.41 -11.54
N GLY A 131 -3.10 -6.11 -11.81
CA GLY A 131 -3.04 -5.07 -10.78
C GLY A 131 -4.22 -5.12 -9.79
N VAL A 132 -5.44 -5.40 -10.30
CA VAL A 132 -6.63 -5.65 -9.46
C VAL A 132 -6.44 -6.91 -8.62
N MET A 133 -5.91 -7.97 -9.20
CA MET A 133 -5.62 -9.20 -8.45
C MET A 133 -4.55 -8.99 -7.39
N LEU A 134 -3.50 -8.19 -7.66
CA LEU A 134 -2.48 -7.84 -6.66
C LEU A 134 -3.08 -7.15 -5.45
N ILE A 135 -3.94 -6.14 -5.64
CA ILE A 135 -4.58 -5.46 -4.51
C ILE A 135 -5.57 -6.38 -3.79
N ALA A 136 -6.32 -7.20 -4.52
CA ALA A 136 -7.26 -8.15 -3.94
C ALA A 136 -6.58 -9.29 -3.14
N CYS A 137 -5.31 -9.62 -3.47
CA CYS A 137 -4.51 -10.61 -2.74
C CYS A 137 -3.61 -9.99 -1.67
N SER A 138 -3.60 -8.67 -1.53
CA SER A 138 -2.84 -7.99 -0.50
C SER A 138 -3.49 -8.18 0.88
N PRO A 139 -2.71 -8.16 1.97
CA PRO A 139 -3.28 -8.21 3.32
C PRO A 139 -4.00 -6.92 3.67
N GLY A 140 -4.69 -6.90 4.80
CA GLY A 140 -5.27 -5.69 5.38
C GLY A 140 -4.23 -4.59 5.57
N GLY A 141 -4.63 -3.35 5.34
CA GLY A 141 -3.76 -2.19 5.55
C GLY A 141 -3.70 -1.79 7.03
N SER A 142 -2.51 -1.45 7.56
CA SER A 142 -2.34 -1.04 8.97
C SER A 142 -3.21 0.17 9.37
N SER A 143 -3.65 0.98 8.41
CA SER A 143 -4.56 2.10 8.65
C SER A 143 -5.97 1.65 9.04
N SER A 144 -6.38 0.39 8.78
CA SER A 144 -7.68 -0.16 9.16
C SER A 144 -7.92 -0.07 10.68
N ASN A 145 -6.85 -0.18 11.47
CA ASN A 145 -6.91 -0.04 12.93
C ASN A 145 -7.45 1.34 13.35
N VAL A 146 -7.02 2.40 12.66
CA VAL A 146 -7.47 3.77 12.91
C VAL A 146 -8.93 3.94 12.47
N PHE A 147 -9.30 3.42 11.30
CA PHE A 147 -10.68 3.49 10.83
C PHE A 147 -11.62 2.66 11.70
N SER A 148 -11.19 1.49 12.17
CA SER A 148 -11.93 0.66 13.13
C SER A 148 -12.17 1.40 14.44
N MET A 149 -11.16 2.09 14.96
CA MET A 149 -11.29 2.95 16.14
C MET A 149 -12.30 4.09 15.90
N LEU A 150 -12.18 4.79 14.76
CA LEU A 150 -13.05 5.90 14.40
C LEU A 150 -14.52 5.49 14.22
N ALA A 151 -14.76 4.26 13.75
CA ALA A 151 -16.10 3.69 13.60
C ALA A 151 -16.66 3.06 14.89
N GLY A 152 -15.97 3.15 16.02
CA GLY A 152 -16.35 2.46 17.26
C GLY A 152 -16.34 0.93 17.11
N GLY A 153 -15.45 0.40 16.30
CA GLY A 153 -15.20 -1.03 16.11
C GLY A 153 -14.33 -1.65 17.20
N ASP A 154 -13.90 -2.88 16.99
CA ASP A 154 -12.98 -3.61 17.86
C ASP A 154 -11.55 -3.53 17.30
N VAL A 155 -10.73 -2.63 17.87
CA VAL A 155 -9.36 -2.38 17.42
C VAL A 155 -8.47 -3.60 17.63
N ALA A 156 -8.68 -4.38 18.70
CA ALA A 156 -7.88 -5.57 18.95
C ALA A 156 -8.14 -6.64 17.87
N LEU A 157 -9.39 -6.80 17.46
CA LEU A 157 -9.76 -7.66 16.35
C LEU A 157 -9.14 -7.16 15.02
N SER A 158 -9.14 -5.84 14.77
CA SER A 158 -8.53 -5.22 13.59
C SER A 158 -7.03 -5.54 13.51
N VAL A 159 -6.28 -5.30 14.58
CA VAL A 159 -4.84 -5.61 14.66
C VAL A 159 -4.57 -7.10 14.43
N SER A 160 -5.37 -7.98 15.05
CA SER A 160 -5.23 -9.43 14.89
C SER A 160 -5.50 -9.88 13.45
N LEU A 161 -6.52 -9.34 12.80
CA LEU A 161 -6.86 -9.65 11.41
C LEU A 161 -5.77 -9.16 10.44
N THR A 162 -5.32 -7.91 10.59
CA THR A 162 -4.23 -7.36 9.77
C THR A 162 -2.95 -8.20 9.89
N MET A 163 -2.59 -8.61 11.11
CA MET A 163 -1.43 -9.47 11.36
C MET A 163 -1.60 -10.85 10.69
N LEU A 164 -2.70 -11.53 10.97
CA LEU A 164 -2.95 -12.88 10.44
C LEU A 164 -3.04 -12.88 8.92
N SER A 165 -3.77 -11.92 8.34
CA SER A 165 -3.83 -11.78 6.89
C SER A 165 -2.46 -11.50 6.29
N SER A 166 -1.62 -10.69 6.94
CA SER A 166 -0.25 -10.42 6.47
C SER A 166 0.59 -11.71 6.42
N ILE A 167 0.47 -12.59 7.42
CA ILE A 167 1.18 -13.87 7.44
C ILE A 167 0.62 -14.83 6.38
N ILE A 168 -0.70 -14.96 6.29
CA ILE A 168 -1.33 -15.92 5.39
C ILE A 168 -1.14 -15.52 3.92
N THR A 169 -1.26 -14.23 3.61
CA THR A 169 -1.10 -13.72 2.24
C THR A 169 0.33 -13.83 1.72
N LEU A 170 1.34 -14.01 2.59
CA LEU A 170 2.70 -14.37 2.15
C LEU A 170 2.68 -15.61 1.24
N PHE A 171 1.84 -16.57 1.56
CA PHE A 171 1.76 -17.85 0.84
C PHE A 171 0.59 -17.87 -0.15
N THR A 172 -0.58 -17.38 0.24
CA THR A 172 -1.77 -17.40 -0.63
C THR A 172 -1.68 -16.38 -1.77
N GLY A 173 -1.07 -15.22 -1.56
CA GLY A 173 -0.90 -14.20 -2.58
C GLY A 173 -0.16 -14.72 -3.82
N PRO A 174 1.05 -15.31 -3.69
CA PRO A 174 1.75 -15.92 -4.83
C PRO A 174 0.96 -17.00 -5.54
N LEU A 175 0.20 -17.83 -4.82
CA LEU A 175 -0.63 -18.89 -5.40
C LEU A 175 -1.77 -18.33 -6.24
N VAL A 176 -2.51 -17.34 -5.69
CA VAL A 176 -3.60 -16.69 -6.40
C VAL A 176 -3.07 -15.89 -7.60
N MET A 177 -1.93 -15.21 -7.45
CA MET A 177 -1.30 -14.49 -8.56
C MET A 177 -0.79 -15.42 -9.64
N SER A 178 -0.26 -16.59 -9.30
CA SER A 178 0.12 -17.63 -10.27
C SER A 178 -1.10 -18.10 -11.07
N TYR A 179 -2.21 -18.32 -10.41
CA TYR A 179 -3.47 -18.64 -11.07
C TYR A 179 -3.95 -17.50 -11.98
N ALA A 180 -3.93 -16.26 -11.48
CA ALA A 180 -4.37 -15.08 -12.25
C ALA A 180 -3.50 -14.83 -13.49
N THR A 181 -2.18 -15.02 -13.41
CA THR A 181 -1.29 -14.90 -14.58
C THR A 181 -1.56 -15.99 -15.62
N GLY A 182 -1.90 -17.21 -15.18
CA GLY A 182 -2.32 -18.30 -16.08
C GLY A 182 -3.62 -18.00 -16.85
N LEU A 183 -4.54 -17.23 -16.25
CA LEU A 183 -5.80 -16.82 -16.91
C LEU A 183 -5.60 -15.79 -18.02
N VAL A 184 -4.56 -14.97 -17.92
CA VAL A 184 -4.25 -13.92 -18.92
C VAL A 184 -3.68 -14.52 -20.21
N GLY A 185 -3.16 -15.75 -20.17
CA GLY A 185 -2.66 -16.49 -21.32
C GLY A 185 -1.20 -16.18 -21.69
N GLU A 186 -0.57 -17.09 -22.42
CA GLU A 186 0.84 -17.04 -22.84
C GLU A 186 1.16 -15.93 -23.86
N ASN A 187 0.15 -15.31 -24.46
CA ASN A 187 0.31 -14.22 -25.43
C ASN A 187 0.80 -12.90 -24.82
N GLN A 188 0.80 -12.79 -23.51
CA GLN A 188 1.35 -11.65 -22.81
C GLN A 188 2.61 -12.10 -22.08
N SER A 189 3.75 -11.47 -22.37
CA SER A 189 5.07 -11.77 -21.80
C SER A 189 5.19 -11.49 -20.28
N ILE A 190 4.07 -11.58 -19.53
CA ILE A 190 4.02 -11.37 -18.10
C ILE A 190 4.19 -12.72 -17.40
N THR A 191 5.42 -13.05 -17.03
CA THR A 191 5.72 -14.24 -16.24
C THR A 191 5.80 -13.87 -14.76
N LEU A 192 5.20 -14.69 -13.90
CA LEU A 192 5.30 -14.51 -12.44
C LEU A 192 6.45 -15.37 -11.89
N PRO A 193 7.53 -14.75 -11.38
CA PRO A 193 8.57 -15.48 -10.67
C PRO A 193 8.09 -15.79 -9.24
N VAL A 194 7.29 -16.84 -9.05
CA VAL A 194 6.64 -17.19 -7.76
C VAL A 194 7.65 -17.25 -6.62
N GLY A 195 8.83 -17.83 -6.88
CA GLY A 195 9.90 -17.91 -5.88
C GLY A 195 10.39 -16.54 -5.42
N ASN A 196 10.60 -15.62 -6.36
CA ASN A 196 11.03 -14.26 -6.05
C ASN A 196 9.96 -13.51 -5.27
N LEU A 197 8.69 -13.67 -5.63
CA LEU A 197 7.57 -13.06 -4.93
C LEU A 197 7.47 -13.56 -3.48
N LEU A 198 7.65 -14.86 -3.24
CA LEU A 198 7.69 -15.44 -1.90
C LEU A 198 8.86 -14.87 -1.08
N VAL A 199 10.08 -14.90 -1.63
CA VAL A 199 11.28 -14.38 -0.95
C VAL A 199 11.10 -12.90 -0.61
N GLN A 200 10.59 -12.12 -1.56
CA GLN A 200 10.36 -10.70 -1.37
C GLN A 200 9.33 -10.42 -0.26
N ASN A 201 8.21 -11.14 -0.26
CA ASN A 201 7.22 -11.02 0.80
C ASN A 201 7.82 -11.37 2.18
N ILE A 202 8.61 -12.44 2.27
CA ILE A 202 9.28 -12.81 3.52
C ILE A 202 10.23 -11.69 3.98
N VAL A 203 11.12 -11.24 3.10
CA VAL A 203 12.17 -10.25 3.45
C VAL A 203 11.58 -8.88 3.79
N LEU A 204 10.57 -8.42 3.04
CA LEU A 204 10.07 -7.05 3.16
C LEU A 204 8.85 -6.92 4.05
N MET A 205 8.17 -8.01 4.36
CA MET A 205 7.01 -8.01 5.26
C MET A 205 7.31 -8.76 6.54
N LEU A 206 7.60 -10.06 6.46
CA LEU A 206 7.72 -10.90 7.65
C LEU A 206 8.91 -10.49 8.52
N VAL A 207 10.09 -10.27 7.91
CA VAL A 207 11.29 -9.89 8.68
C VAL A 207 11.11 -8.58 9.44
N PRO A 208 10.64 -7.46 8.85
CA PRO A 208 10.39 -6.23 9.61
C PRO A 208 9.32 -6.40 10.70
N ILE A 209 8.24 -7.15 10.42
CA ILE A 209 7.20 -7.44 11.43
C ILE A 209 7.81 -8.19 12.62
N VAL A 210 8.60 -9.24 12.37
CA VAL A 210 9.25 -10.01 13.43
C VAL A 210 10.23 -9.17 14.23
N ILE A 211 11.06 -8.34 13.58
CA ILE A 211 11.99 -7.44 14.26
C ILE A 211 11.22 -6.46 15.15
N GLY A 212 10.12 -5.86 14.64
CA GLY A 212 9.26 -4.96 15.41
C GLY A 212 8.64 -5.66 16.62
N LEU A 213 8.09 -6.86 16.44
CA LEU A 213 7.53 -7.67 17.52
C LEU A 213 8.58 -8.02 18.59
N LEU A 214 9.77 -8.49 18.18
CA LEU A 214 10.86 -8.79 19.11
C LEU A 214 11.26 -7.55 19.92
N LEU A 215 11.35 -6.39 19.28
CA LEU A 215 11.62 -5.13 19.95
C LEU A 215 10.51 -4.77 20.95
N ALA A 216 9.25 -4.98 20.57
CA ALA A 216 8.09 -4.73 21.44
C ALA A 216 8.12 -5.66 22.68
N LEU A 217 8.54 -6.91 22.53
CA LEU A 217 8.66 -7.88 23.62
C LEU A 217 9.84 -7.56 24.56
N TRP A 218 10.98 -7.11 24.01
CA TRP A 218 12.19 -6.89 24.81
C TRP A 218 12.27 -5.50 25.42
N ARG A 219 11.78 -4.46 24.71
CA ARG A 219 11.90 -3.05 25.10
C ARG A 219 10.61 -2.30 24.83
N GLU A 220 9.55 -2.66 25.52
CA GLU A 220 8.21 -2.12 25.34
C GLU A 220 8.15 -0.58 25.32
N GLN A 221 8.92 0.09 26.21
CA GLN A 221 8.96 1.56 26.24
C GLN A 221 9.57 2.17 24.98
N LEU A 222 10.63 1.54 24.42
CA LEU A 222 11.26 1.97 23.20
C LEU A 222 10.31 1.74 22.00
N ALA A 223 9.69 0.56 21.95
CA ALA A 223 8.71 0.23 20.91
C ALA A 223 7.56 1.22 20.89
N ARG A 224 6.99 1.60 22.04
CA ARG A 224 5.94 2.61 22.13
C ARG A 224 6.39 3.99 21.65
N LYS A 225 7.62 4.42 21.98
CA LYS A 225 8.17 5.69 21.48
C LYS A 225 8.35 5.68 19.97
N MET A 226 8.91 4.61 19.42
CA MET A 226 9.11 4.44 17.97
C MET A 226 7.78 4.39 17.24
N HIS A 227 6.81 3.59 17.70
CA HIS A 227 5.46 3.58 17.14
C HIS A 227 4.83 4.98 17.14
N GLY A 228 4.98 5.77 18.22
CA GLY A 228 4.46 7.14 18.30
C GLY A 228 5.01 8.04 17.19
N VAL A 229 6.28 7.89 16.81
CA VAL A 229 6.90 8.65 15.71
C VAL A 229 6.47 8.08 14.35
N LEU A 230 6.56 6.76 14.16
CA LEU A 230 6.22 6.11 12.89
C LEU A 230 4.76 6.31 12.51
N LYS A 231 3.84 6.23 13.46
CA LYS A 231 2.42 6.52 13.25
C LYS A 231 2.17 7.92 12.67
N GLN A 232 2.94 8.92 13.10
CA GLN A 232 2.82 10.28 12.56
C GLN A 232 3.38 10.40 11.14
N LEU A 233 4.40 9.60 10.82
CA LEU A 233 5.04 9.58 9.50
C LEU A 233 4.31 8.68 8.49
N ALA A 234 3.53 7.71 8.93
CA ALA A 234 2.87 6.73 8.06
C ALA A 234 1.95 7.40 7.02
N PHE A 235 1.07 8.29 7.45
CA PHE A 235 0.16 8.98 6.54
C PHE A 235 0.89 9.91 5.55
N PRO A 236 1.80 10.80 5.96
CA PRO A 236 2.62 11.59 5.04
C PRO A 236 3.43 10.72 4.06
N ALA A 237 3.98 9.61 4.52
CA ALA A 237 4.74 8.68 3.67
C ALA A 237 3.86 8.03 2.59
N LEU A 238 2.63 7.62 2.94
CA LEU A 238 1.66 7.08 1.98
C LEU A 238 1.19 8.13 0.98
N VAL A 239 0.95 9.38 1.43
CA VAL A 239 0.60 10.49 0.53
C VAL A 239 1.75 10.80 -0.41
N LEU A 240 2.98 10.83 0.08
CA LEU A 240 4.18 11.02 -0.74
C LEU A 240 4.29 9.92 -1.80
N LEU A 241 4.15 8.66 -1.40
CA LEU A 241 4.17 7.51 -2.28
C LEU A 241 3.12 7.62 -3.38
N ALA A 242 1.87 7.84 -3.02
CA ALA A 242 0.76 8.01 -3.96
C ALA A 242 1.00 9.18 -4.92
N SER A 243 1.54 10.31 -4.42
CA SER A 243 1.83 11.50 -5.22
C SER A 243 2.93 11.23 -6.26
N ILE A 244 3.99 10.53 -5.88
CA ILE A 244 5.09 10.17 -6.79
C ILE A 244 4.57 9.31 -7.94
N PHE A 245 3.82 8.24 -7.63
CA PHE A 245 3.24 7.36 -8.64
C PHE A 245 2.21 8.08 -9.52
N PHE A 246 1.39 8.94 -8.93
CA PHE A 246 0.43 9.75 -9.68
C PHE A 246 1.14 10.66 -10.68
N ILE A 247 2.20 11.35 -10.27
CA ILE A 247 2.95 12.26 -11.15
C ILE A 247 3.61 11.49 -12.30
N GLN A 248 4.22 10.35 -11.99
CA GLN A 248 4.91 9.52 -12.99
C GLN A 248 3.97 8.90 -14.02
N ASN A 249 2.76 8.50 -13.59
CA ASN A 249 1.79 7.79 -14.42
C ASN A 249 0.54 8.62 -14.72
N ARG A 250 0.59 9.96 -14.56
CA ARG A 250 -0.58 10.85 -14.61
C ARG A 250 -1.43 10.66 -15.86
N GLU A 251 -0.79 10.53 -17.03
CA GLU A 251 -1.51 10.43 -18.31
C GLU A 251 -2.31 9.12 -18.38
N THR A 252 -1.71 8.02 -17.99
CA THR A 252 -2.38 6.72 -17.93
C THR A 252 -3.45 6.71 -16.84
N ILE A 253 -3.16 7.23 -15.65
CA ILE A 253 -4.14 7.29 -14.55
C ILE A 253 -5.36 8.11 -14.98
N VAL A 254 -5.18 9.30 -15.55
CA VAL A 254 -6.30 10.17 -15.96
C VAL A 254 -7.11 9.52 -17.09
N ARG A 255 -6.46 8.87 -18.05
CA ARG A 255 -7.12 8.17 -19.15
C ARG A 255 -7.95 6.98 -18.66
N GLU A 256 -7.37 6.16 -17.79
CA GLU A 256 -8.00 4.91 -17.31
C GLU A 256 -8.88 5.11 -16.07
N PHE A 257 -8.83 6.30 -15.44
CA PHE A 257 -9.58 6.58 -14.20
C PHE A 257 -11.09 6.33 -14.31
N PRO A 258 -11.79 6.67 -15.42
CA PRO A 258 -13.22 6.40 -15.51
C PRO A 258 -13.54 4.90 -15.34
N GLN A 259 -12.77 4.02 -15.97
CA GLN A 259 -12.97 2.58 -15.86
C GLN A 259 -12.43 2.01 -14.54
N LEU A 260 -11.17 2.31 -14.20
CA LEU A 260 -10.53 1.79 -12.98
C LEU A 260 -11.12 2.39 -11.71
N GLY A 261 -11.50 3.68 -11.71
CA GLY A 261 -12.16 4.32 -10.58
C GLY A 261 -13.49 3.66 -10.25
N LEU A 262 -14.30 3.37 -11.29
CA LEU A 262 -15.55 2.64 -11.11
C LEU A 262 -15.29 1.19 -10.66
N ALA A 263 -14.37 0.48 -11.30
CA ALA A 263 -14.02 -0.90 -10.98
C ALA A 263 -13.53 -1.02 -9.52
N MET A 264 -12.64 -0.13 -9.07
CA MET A 264 -12.14 -0.14 -7.69
C MET A 264 -13.22 0.24 -6.68
N THR A 265 -14.09 1.20 -7.03
CA THR A 265 -15.25 1.55 -6.18
C THR A 265 -16.18 0.36 -6.00
N VAL A 266 -16.51 -0.33 -7.08
CA VAL A 266 -17.38 -1.54 -7.04
C VAL A 266 -16.69 -2.66 -6.25
N LEU A 267 -15.38 -2.87 -6.44
CA LEU A 267 -14.59 -3.84 -5.67
C LEU A 267 -14.70 -3.58 -4.15
N ILE A 268 -14.48 -2.33 -3.73
CA ILE A 268 -14.54 -1.95 -2.31
C ILE A 268 -15.96 -2.12 -1.77
N LEU A 269 -16.97 -1.65 -2.49
CA LEU A 269 -18.37 -1.75 -2.03
C LEU A 269 -18.84 -3.20 -1.94
N LEU A 270 -18.49 -4.05 -2.90
CA LEU A 270 -18.80 -5.49 -2.86
C LEU A 270 -18.02 -6.17 -1.73
N ALA A 271 -16.77 -5.83 -1.49
CA ALA A 271 -15.97 -6.34 -0.39
C ALA A 271 -16.58 -5.97 0.97
N MET A 272 -16.95 -4.70 1.16
CA MET A 272 -17.62 -4.23 2.37
C MET A 272 -19.00 -4.88 2.54
N GLY A 273 -19.80 -4.99 1.47
CA GLY A 273 -21.09 -5.66 1.46
C GLY A 273 -20.98 -7.16 1.80
N GLY A 274 -19.96 -7.82 1.26
CA GLY A 274 -19.64 -9.21 1.63
C GLY A 274 -19.25 -9.33 3.10
N GLY A 275 -18.47 -8.37 3.62
CA GLY A 275 -18.16 -8.27 5.06
C GLY A 275 -19.40 -8.13 5.92
N VAL A 276 -20.39 -7.33 5.50
CA VAL A 276 -21.71 -7.23 6.17
C VAL A 276 -22.43 -8.58 6.15
N ALA A 277 -22.52 -9.20 4.97
CA ALA A 277 -23.24 -10.47 4.80
C ALA A 277 -22.62 -11.60 5.64
N LEU A 278 -21.30 -11.78 5.57
CA LEU A 278 -20.57 -12.79 6.34
C LEU A 278 -20.70 -12.56 7.85
N SER A 279 -20.58 -11.31 8.30
CA SER A 279 -20.72 -10.95 9.72
C SER A 279 -22.14 -11.19 10.23
N TRP A 280 -23.15 -10.89 9.42
CA TRP A 280 -24.55 -11.14 9.74
C TRP A 280 -24.85 -12.64 9.81
N MET A 281 -24.39 -13.44 8.84
CA MET A 281 -24.54 -14.90 8.83
C MET A 281 -23.95 -15.54 10.10
N MET A 282 -22.82 -15.06 10.56
CA MET A 282 -22.14 -15.59 11.75
C MET A 282 -22.61 -14.92 13.06
N ARG A 283 -23.60 -14.04 12.98
CA ARG A 283 -24.22 -13.35 14.13
C ARG A 283 -23.19 -12.61 15.00
N LEU A 284 -22.26 -11.90 14.35
CA LEU A 284 -21.24 -11.14 15.04
C LEU A 284 -21.83 -9.87 15.68
N SER A 285 -21.17 -9.40 16.76
CA SER A 285 -21.56 -8.15 17.41
C SER A 285 -21.38 -6.95 16.48
N GLY A 286 -22.11 -5.86 16.73
CA GLY A 286 -22.01 -4.66 15.89
C GLY A 286 -20.61 -4.03 15.87
N ARG A 287 -19.79 -4.19 16.93
CA ARG A 287 -18.39 -3.73 16.96
C ARG A 287 -17.51 -4.60 16.07
N GLU A 288 -17.63 -5.91 16.15
CA GLU A 288 -16.91 -6.86 15.29
C GLU A 288 -17.29 -6.67 13.83
N GLN A 289 -18.58 -6.50 13.53
CA GLN A 289 -19.07 -6.26 12.17
C GLN A 289 -18.44 -5.01 11.56
N ARG A 290 -18.40 -3.87 12.28
CA ARG A 290 -17.77 -2.65 11.81
C ARG A 290 -16.28 -2.86 11.48
N THR A 291 -15.58 -3.56 12.35
CA THR A 291 -14.17 -3.90 12.13
C THR A 291 -14.00 -4.74 10.88
N ILE A 292 -14.77 -5.80 10.70
CA ILE A 292 -14.65 -6.71 9.54
C ILE A 292 -14.95 -5.98 8.23
N ILE A 293 -15.97 -5.12 8.20
CA ILE A 293 -16.30 -4.32 7.02
C ILE A 293 -15.11 -3.44 6.63
N ILE A 294 -14.47 -2.80 7.60
CA ILE A 294 -13.31 -1.95 7.37
C ILE A 294 -12.09 -2.77 6.94
N GLU A 295 -11.81 -3.89 7.61
CA GLU A 295 -10.67 -4.75 7.29
C GLU A 295 -10.72 -5.31 5.87
N ILE A 296 -11.91 -5.78 5.43
CA ILE A 296 -12.07 -6.30 4.07
C ILE A 296 -12.04 -5.17 3.03
N GLY A 297 -12.55 -3.97 3.38
CA GLY A 297 -12.56 -2.81 2.50
C GLY A 297 -11.21 -2.07 2.43
N MET A 298 -10.26 -2.35 3.32
CA MET A 298 -8.99 -1.63 3.41
C MET A 298 -7.80 -2.55 3.23
N GLN A 299 -7.21 -2.53 2.05
CA GLN A 299 -6.08 -3.37 1.70
C GLN A 299 -4.75 -2.61 1.70
N ASN A 300 -3.63 -3.34 1.79
CA ASN A 300 -2.29 -2.78 1.77
C ASN A 300 -1.87 -2.38 0.33
N ALA A 301 -2.34 -1.22 -0.12
CA ALA A 301 -2.02 -0.72 -1.44
C ALA A 301 -0.50 -0.46 -1.63
N ALA A 302 0.23 -0.08 -0.58
CA ALA A 302 1.67 0.13 -0.67
C ALA A 302 2.40 -1.15 -1.07
N GLN A 303 1.98 -2.30 -0.54
CA GLN A 303 2.52 -3.60 -0.91
C GLN A 303 2.19 -3.95 -2.37
N ALA A 304 0.94 -3.78 -2.79
CA ALA A 304 0.54 -4.08 -4.16
C ALA A 304 1.31 -3.22 -5.17
N ILE A 305 1.46 -1.92 -4.90
CA ILE A 305 2.27 -0.99 -5.70
C ILE A 305 3.72 -1.47 -5.76
N TYR A 306 4.31 -1.82 -4.61
CA TYR A 306 5.69 -2.28 -4.54
C TYR A 306 5.90 -3.57 -5.36
N ILE A 307 5.03 -4.56 -5.22
CA ILE A 307 5.14 -5.84 -5.95
C ILE A 307 5.04 -5.61 -7.46
N ALA A 308 4.11 -4.76 -7.91
CA ALA A 308 3.93 -4.42 -9.31
C ALA A 308 5.20 -3.76 -9.90
N SER A 309 5.76 -2.77 -9.20
CA SER A 309 6.90 -1.98 -9.67
C SER A 309 8.26 -2.64 -9.41
N SER A 310 8.30 -3.70 -8.60
CA SER A 310 9.56 -4.37 -8.22
C SER A 310 10.25 -5.00 -9.42
N PRO A 311 11.53 -4.67 -9.70
CA PRO A 311 12.30 -5.28 -10.78
C PRO A 311 12.55 -6.78 -10.56
N PHE A 312 12.32 -7.29 -9.35
CA PHE A 312 12.49 -8.70 -9.02
C PHE A 312 11.21 -9.52 -9.21
N VAL A 313 10.05 -8.86 -9.47
CA VAL A 313 8.75 -9.52 -9.67
C VAL A 313 8.17 -9.16 -11.03
N PHE A 314 7.47 -8.04 -11.14
CA PHE A 314 6.78 -7.68 -12.38
C PHE A 314 7.49 -6.56 -13.16
N ALA A 315 8.24 -5.70 -12.51
CA ALA A 315 8.91 -4.51 -13.08
C ALA A 315 7.96 -3.67 -13.96
N ASN A 316 6.69 -3.54 -13.56
CA ASN A 316 5.65 -2.92 -14.35
C ASN A 316 4.86 -1.88 -13.54
N ASP A 317 5.20 -0.59 -13.72
CA ASP A 317 4.56 0.51 -13.00
C ASP A 317 3.09 0.72 -13.43
N VAL A 318 2.71 0.32 -14.65
CA VAL A 318 1.33 0.40 -15.12
C VAL A 318 0.44 -0.58 -14.32
N MET A 319 0.96 -1.75 -13.96
CA MET A 319 0.27 -2.72 -13.11
C MET A 319 0.01 -2.17 -11.69
N ALA A 320 0.73 -1.17 -11.23
CA ALA A 320 0.50 -0.52 -9.94
C ALA A 320 -0.71 0.44 -9.94
N ILE A 321 -1.19 0.87 -11.11
CA ILE A 321 -2.25 1.89 -11.23
C ILE A 321 -3.54 1.48 -10.53
N PRO A 322 -4.09 0.26 -10.67
CA PRO A 322 -5.27 -0.17 -9.92
C PRO A 322 -5.10 -0.04 -8.41
N ALA A 323 -3.92 -0.37 -7.86
CA ALA A 323 -3.67 -0.24 -6.43
C ALA A 323 -3.60 1.23 -5.97
N ILE A 324 -3.10 2.14 -6.81
CA ILE A 324 -3.09 3.59 -6.54
C ILE A 324 -4.52 4.13 -6.52
N VAL A 325 -5.33 3.77 -7.53
CA VAL A 325 -6.74 4.16 -7.61
C VAL A 325 -7.52 3.59 -6.43
N TYR A 326 -7.27 2.32 -6.07
CA TYR A 326 -7.87 1.69 -4.90
C TYR A 326 -7.54 2.46 -3.62
N ALA A 327 -6.28 2.85 -3.42
CA ALA A 327 -5.84 3.62 -2.26
C ALA A 327 -6.61 4.94 -2.11
N LEU A 328 -6.89 5.63 -3.22
CA LEU A 328 -7.70 6.85 -3.20
C LEU A 328 -9.16 6.54 -2.84
N MET A 329 -9.78 5.59 -3.55
CA MET A 329 -11.20 5.26 -3.37
C MET A 329 -11.48 4.66 -1.99
N MET A 330 -10.63 3.78 -1.46
CA MET A 330 -10.84 3.18 -0.14
C MET A 330 -10.89 4.22 0.98
N ASN A 331 -10.01 5.23 0.95
CA ASN A 331 -10.02 6.27 1.97
C ASN A 331 -11.30 7.11 1.91
N ILE A 332 -11.77 7.49 0.71
CA ILE A 332 -13.00 8.25 0.52
C ILE A 332 -14.21 7.45 1.02
N ILE A 333 -14.33 6.20 0.56
CA ILE A 333 -15.48 5.33 0.88
C ILE A 333 -15.50 4.99 2.38
N LEU A 334 -14.35 4.67 2.98
CA LEU A 334 -14.29 4.32 4.39
C LEU A 334 -14.51 5.55 5.30
N LEU A 335 -14.05 6.74 4.91
CA LEU A 335 -14.38 7.98 5.64
C LEU A 335 -15.89 8.25 5.58
N ALA A 336 -16.52 8.08 4.42
CA ALA A 336 -17.97 8.19 4.29
C ALA A 336 -18.70 7.15 5.17
N TYR A 337 -18.23 5.90 5.18
CA TYR A 337 -18.75 4.84 6.06
C TYR A 337 -18.65 5.21 7.54
N VAL A 338 -17.49 5.69 8.00
CA VAL A 338 -17.30 6.16 9.39
C VAL A 338 -18.25 7.31 9.71
N GLY A 339 -18.43 8.25 8.78
CA GLY A 339 -19.40 9.35 8.92
C GLY A 339 -20.82 8.85 9.12
N ILE A 340 -21.27 7.91 8.28
CA ILE A 340 -22.60 7.28 8.38
C ILE A 340 -22.77 6.56 9.72
N VAL A 341 -21.78 5.76 10.14
CA VAL A 341 -21.84 5.04 11.42
C VAL A 341 -22.01 5.98 12.61
N LYS A 342 -21.28 7.10 12.62
CA LYS A 342 -21.36 8.10 13.70
C LYS A 342 -22.71 8.84 13.72
N THR A 343 -23.31 9.09 12.57
CA THR A 343 -24.63 9.77 12.51
C THR A 343 -25.77 8.85 12.93
N VAL A 344 -25.68 7.55 12.63
CA VAL A 344 -26.73 6.57 12.97
C VAL A 344 -26.67 6.14 14.44
N ARG A 345 -25.50 6.19 15.06
CA ARG A 345 -25.27 5.87 16.49
C ARG A 345 -24.38 6.93 17.11
N PRO A 346 -24.91 8.13 17.45
CA PRO A 346 -24.19 9.06 18.30
C PRO A 346 -23.93 8.38 19.65
N GLU A 347 -22.65 8.33 20.06
CA GLU A 347 -22.23 7.85 21.39
C GLU A 347 -22.77 8.74 22.49
#